data_dbdaa6afe2b3054b331ea69c0148548b
#
_entry.id   dbdaa6afe2b3054b331ea69c0148548b
#
_cell.length_a   1.000
_cell.length_b   1.000
_cell.length_c   1.000
_cell.angle_alpha   90.00
_cell.angle_beta   90.00
_cell.angle_gamma   90.00
#
_symmetry.space_group_name_H-M   'P 1'
#
loop_
_entity.id
_entity.type
_entity.pdbx_description
1 polymer ?
#
loop_
_entity_poly.entity_id
_entity_poly.type
_entity_poly.pdbx_seq_one_letter_code
_entity_poly.pdbx_strand_id
1 'polypeptide(L)'
;ASVNATYDNKVAVLVGDYILSTALLCVARTHSEQIVTYLAELGRTLSDGEILQLSNIGRKDISEDVYYDVIKQKTAALFEACAGIGALSSGASEEDVEAAKLFGQNLGITFQIRDDIFDYYDSSEIGKPTGNDMAEGKLTLPVIYAVNNGGDEAMRELALKVKARTVSGDEIAKLVAYTMEKGGIEYAERRMWEFHAEAQRFIDEHVKQPEVKEALQAYLDFVIKRTK
;
A
#
# COMPACT_ATOMS: atom_id res chain seq x y z
N ALA A 1 10.84 -15.95 -10.22
CA ALA A 1 9.89 -15.92 -11.35
C ALA A 1 8.47 -16.07 -10.80
N SER A 2 7.51 -15.31 -11.36
CA SER A 2 6.09 -15.42 -10.99
C SER A 2 5.46 -16.70 -11.55
N VAL A 3 4.32 -17.12 -11.01
CA VAL A 3 3.62 -18.34 -11.47
C VAL A 3 3.24 -18.24 -12.94
N ASN A 4 2.74 -17.09 -13.39
CA ASN A 4 2.36 -16.87 -14.78
C ASN A 4 3.57 -16.83 -15.73
N ALA A 5 4.74 -16.40 -15.27
CA ALA A 5 5.98 -16.44 -16.06
C ALA A 5 6.57 -17.85 -16.14
N THR A 6 6.31 -18.71 -15.15
CA THR A 6 6.84 -20.07 -15.09
C THR A 6 5.92 -21.09 -15.81
N TYR A 7 4.61 -20.90 -15.70
CA TYR A 7 3.60 -21.79 -16.26
C TYR A 7 2.77 -21.09 -17.34
N ASP A 8 1.65 -20.46 -16.94
CA ASP A 8 0.82 -19.59 -17.78
C ASP A 8 -0.19 -18.79 -16.92
N ASN A 9 -0.95 -17.89 -17.57
CA ASN A 9 -1.94 -17.06 -16.86
C ASN A 9 -3.10 -17.88 -16.30
N LYS A 10 -3.51 -18.99 -16.93
CA LYS A 10 -4.61 -19.83 -16.43
C LYS A 10 -4.21 -20.52 -15.13
N VAL A 11 -3.00 -21.09 -15.10
CA VAL A 11 -2.44 -21.71 -13.89
C VAL A 11 -2.31 -20.66 -12.77
N ALA A 12 -1.82 -19.45 -13.09
CA ALA A 12 -1.69 -18.39 -12.10
C ALA A 12 -3.03 -18.00 -11.46
N VAL A 13 -4.10 -17.87 -12.24
CA VAL A 13 -5.45 -17.60 -11.73
C VAL A 13 -5.94 -18.74 -10.84
N LEU A 14 -5.83 -19.99 -11.31
CA LEU A 14 -6.27 -21.17 -10.52
C LEU A 14 -5.50 -21.34 -9.22
N VAL A 15 -4.20 -21.01 -9.19
CA VAL A 15 -3.40 -21.01 -7.96
C VAL A 15 -3.90 -19.93 -7.00
N GLY A 16 -4.24 -18.73 -7.50
CA GLY A 16 -4.86 -17.68 -6.70
C GLY A 16 -6.19 -18.12 -6.09
N ASP A 17 -7.07 -18.72 -6.89
CA ASP A 17 -8.37 -19.26 -6.45
C ASP A 17 -8.19 -20.35 -5.38
N TYR A 18 -7.21 -21.23 -5.56
CA TYR A 18 -6.89 -22.27 -4.59
C TYR A 18 -6.43 -21.70 -3.25
N ILE A 19 -5.54 -20.69 -3.29
CA ILE A 19 -5.05 -20.01 -2.06
C ILE A 19 -6.20 -19.31 -1.35
N LEU A 20 -7.04 -18.56 -2.08
CA LEU A 20 -8.21 -17.87 -1.53
C LEU A 20 -9.20 -18.88 -0.90
N SER A 21 -9.51 -19.97 -1.63
CA SER A 21 -10.39 -21.02 -1.11
C SER A 21 -9.83 -21.68 0.15
N THR A 22 -8.51 -21.85 0.22
CA THR A 22 -7.83 -22.38 1.41
C THR A 22 -7.94 -21.40 2.59
N ALA A 23 -7.78 -20.11 2.36
CA ALA A 23 -7.97 -19.07 3.39
C ALA A 23 -9.42 -19.08 3.92
N LEU A 24 -10.42 -19.18 3.03
CA LEU A 24 -11.84 -19.31 3.42
C LEU A 24 -12.09 -20.57 4.28
N LEU A 25 -11.50 -21.71 3.92
CA LEU A 25 -11.60 -22.93 4.72
C LEU A 25 -10.95 -22.79 6.11
N CYS A 26 -9.78 -22.11 6.20
CA CYS A 26 -9.13 -21.84 7.48
C CYS A 26 -10.01 -20.99 8.39
N VAL A 27 -10.60 -19.93 7.84
CA VAL A 27 -11.48 -19.02 8.57
C VAL A 27 -12.77 -19.74 9.00
N ALA A 28 -13.40 -20.55 8.13
CA ALA A 28 -14.58 -21.33 8.46
C ALA A 28 -14.35 -22.29 9.64
N ARG A 29 -13.14 -22.84 9.79
CA ARG A 29 -12.76 -23.71 10.90
C ARG A 29 -12.64 -23.01 12.24
N THR A 30 -12.59 -21.68 12.29
CA THR A 30 -12.61 -20.93 13.55
C THR A 30 -13.97 -20.93 14.22
N HIS A 31 -15.03 -21.26 13.48
CA HIS A 31 -16.44 -21.17 13.93
C HIS A 31 -16.82 -19.78 14.45
N SER A 32 -16.10 -18.75 14.02
CA SER A 32 -16.36 -17.34 14.35
C SER A 32 -17.00 -16.64 13.16
N GLU A 33 -18.27 -16.26 13.29
CA GLU A 33 -18.99 -15.48 12.28
C GLU A 33 -18.29 -14.15 12.01
N GLN A 34 -17.75 -13.52 13.05
CA GLN A 34 -17.06 -12.24 12.96
C GLN A 34 -15.77 -12.33 12.13
N ILE A 35 -14.97 -13.40 12.30
CA ILE A 35 -13.75 -13.61 11.49
C ILE A 35 -14.11 -13.88 10.02
N VAL A 36 -15.18 -14.67 9.78
CA VAL A 36 -15.69 -14.91 8.41
C VAL A 36 -16.11 -13.59 7.77
N THR A 37 -16.82 -12.74 8.51
CA THR A 37 -17.25 -11.41 8.04
C THR A 37 -16.05 -10.52 7.69
N TYR A 38 -15.04 -10.46 8.54
CA TYR A 38 -13.82 -9.68 8.25
C TYR A 38 -13.12 -10.12 6.96
N LEU A 39 -12.99 -11.44 6.73
CA LEU A 39 -12.37 -11.94 5.49
C LEU A 39 -13.22 -11.62 4.25
N ALA A 40 -14.54 -11.72 4.34
CA ALA A 40 -15.45 -11.40 3.25
C ALA A 40 -15.42 -9.89 2.92
N GLU A 41 -15.45 -9.03 3.93
CA GLU A 41 -15.31 -7.58 3.80
C GLU A 41 -13.96 -7.19 3.21
N LEU A 42 -12.87 -7.84 3.65
CA LEU A 42 -11.53 -7.64 3.08
C LEU A 42 -11.55 -7.92 1.57
N GLY A 43 -12.09 -9.07 1.14
CA GLY A 43 -12.17 -9.43 -0.30
C GLY A 43 -12.91 -8.38 -1.11
N ARG A 44 -14.02 -7.86 -0.59
CA ARG A 44 -14.78 -6.77 -1.21
C ARG A 44 -13.95 -5.49 -1.27
N THR A 45 -13.34 -5.08 -0.15
CA THR A 45 -12.55 -3.84 -0.06
C THR A 45 -11.36 -3.85 -1.01
N LEU A 46 -10.64 -4.98 -1.12
CA LEU A 46 -9.54 -5.13 -2.09
C LEU A 46 -10.02 -4.97 -3.53
N SER A 47 -11.18 -5.53 -3.87
CA SER A 47 -11.79 -5.40 -5.19
C SER A 47 -12.23 -3.97 -5.48
N ASP A 48 -12.86 -3.31 -4.51
CA ASP A 48 -13.28 -1.91 -4.60
C ASP A 48 -12.07 -0.98 -4.80
N GLY A 49 -10.96 -1.24 -4.11
CA GLY A 49 -9.70 -0.49 -4.26
C GLY A 49 -9.11 -0.62 -5.67
N GLU A 50 -9.14 -1.82 -6.26
CA GLU A 50 -8.69 -2.02 -7.64
C GLU A 50 -9.61 -1.33 -8.64
N ILE A 51 -10.93 -1.42 -8.47
CA ILE A 51 -11.92 -0.70 -9.29
C ILE A 51 -11.71 0.81 -9.19
N LEU A 52 -11.48 1.34 -7.98
CA LEU A 52 -11.20 2.76 -7.76
C LEU A 52 -9.93 3.18 -8.52
N GLN A 53 -8.85 2.41 -8.42
CA GLN A 53 -7.61 2.68 -9.15
C GLN A 53 -7.85 2.70 -10.66
N LEU A 54 -8.57 1.71 -11.20
CA LEU A 54 -8.89 1.62 -12.63
C LEU A 54 -9.80 2.79 -13.09
N SER A 55 -10.78 3.16 -12.29
CA SER A 55 -11.69 4.29 -12.59
C SER A 55 -10.99 5.64 -12.57
N ASN A 56 -9.85 5.74 -11.86
CA ASN A 56 -9.05 6.95 -11.81
C ASN A 56 -8.17 7.15 -13.06
N ILE A 57 -8.01 6.11 -13.88
CA ILE A 57 -7.35 6.22 -15.19
C ILE A 57 -8.16 7.16 -16.09
N GLY A 58 -7.46 8.13 -16.71
CA GLY A 58 -8.10 9.12 -17.61
C GLY A 58 -8.83 10.27 -16.92
N ARG A 59 -8.99 10.27 -15.60
CA ARG A 59 -9.47 11.46 -14.87
C ARG A 59 -8.40 12.55 -14.89
N LYS A 60 -8.83 13.81 -14.99
CA LYS A 60 -7.91 14.97 -15.05
C LYS A 60 -7.50 15.51 -13.68
N ASP A 61 -8.12 15.02 -12.61
CA ASP A 61 -7.75 15.38 -11.25
C ASP A 61 -6.53 14.58 -10.80
N ILE A 62 -5.63 15.24 -10.07
CA ILE A 62 -4.47 14.64 -9.40
C ILE A 62 -4.68 14.90 -7.92
N SER A 63 -5.30 13.94 -7.22
CA SER A 63 -5.74 14.07 -5.84
C SER A 63 -4.97 13.17 -4.91
N GLU A 64 -4.45 13.75 -3.83
CA GLU A 64 -3.81 13.01 -2.73
C GLU A 64 -4.85 12.19 -1.95
N ASP A 65 -6.07 12.68 -1.78
CA ASP A 65 -7.13 11.94 -1.09
C ASP A 65 -7.47 10.65 -1.84
N VAL A 66 -7.58 10.71 -3.18
CA VAL A 66 -7.82 9.52 -4.01
C VAL A 66 -6.66 8.53 -3.90
N TYR A 67 -5.41 9.02 -3.84
CA TYR A 67 -4.24 8.17 -3.61
C TYR A 67 -4.38 7.41 -2.27
N TYR A 68 -4.69 8.12 -1.17
CA TYR A 68 -4.88 7.46 0.13
C TYR A 68 -6.05 6.48 0.12
N ASP A 69 -7.15 6.80 -0.52
CA ASP A 69 -8.30 5.88 -0.64
C ASP A 69 -7.91 4.59 -1.38
N VAL A 70 -7.13 4.70 -2.45
CA VAL A 70 -6.64 3.53 -3.19
C VAL A 70 -5.72 2.67 -2.34
N ILE A 71 -4.69 3.25 -1.69
CA ILE A 71 -3.72 2.46 -0.92
C ILE A 71 -4.32 1.88 0.36
N LYS A 72 -5.31 2.55 0.97
CA LYS A 72 -6.07 2.00 2.11
C LYS A 72 -6.82 0.75 1.70
N GLN A 73 -7.57 0.81 0.61
CA GLN A 73 -8.40 -0.30 0.16
C GLN A 73 -7.57 -1.42 -0.47
N LYS A 74 -6.58 -1.11 -1.28
CA LYS A 74 -5.80 -2.09 -2.04
C LYS A 74 -4.69 -2.78 -1.24
N THR A 75 -4.11 -2.10 -0.28
CA THR A 75 -2.95 -2.58 0.49
C THR A 75 -3.22 -2.61 1.99
N ALA A 76 -3.57 -1.48 2.61
CA ALA A 76 -3.67 -1.39 4.06
C ALA A 76 -4.82 -2.24 4.64
N ALA A 77 -5.90 -2.46 3.90
CA ALA A 77 -7.01 -3.29 4.34
C ALA A 77 -6.60 -4.72 4.74
N LEU A 78 -5.59 -5.30 4.09
CA LEU A 78 -5.07 -6.61 4.46
C LEU A 78 -4.36 -6.58 5.82
N PHE A 79 -3.53 -5.57 6.06
CA PHE A 79 -2.84 -5.37 7.34
C PHE A 79 -3.86 -5.11 8.46
N GLU A 80 -4.86 -4.28 8.21
CA GLU A 80 -5.98 -4.00 9.12
C GLU A 80 -6.72 -5.28 9.50
N ALA A 81 -7.12 -6.09 8.52
CA ALA A 81 -7.82 -7.35 8.74
C ALA A 81 -6.96 -8.35 9.54
N CYS A 82 -5.67 -8.48 9.20
CA CYS A 82 -4.75 -9.36 9.92
C CYS A 82 -4.59 -8.95 11.39
N ALA A 83 -4.41 -7.67 11.67
CA ALA A 83 -4.27 -7.17 13.03
C ALA A 83 -5.57 -7.31 13.84
N GLY A 84 -6.71 -6.96 13.25
CA GLY A 84 -8.02 -7.09 13.88
C GLY A 84 -8.40 -8.55 14.16
N ILE A 85 -8.19 -9.46 13.21
CA ILE A 85 -8.44 -10.90 13.40
C ILE A 85 -7.51 -11.47 14.46
N GLY A 86 -6.24 -11.06 14.48
CA GLY A 86 -5.27 -11.47 15.50
C GLY A 86 -5.70 -11.08 16.91
N ALA A 87 -6.10 -9.81 17.11
CA ALA A 87 -6.61 -9.32 18.38
C ALA A 87 -7.91 -10.05 18.80
N LEU A 88 -8.87 -10.17 17.89
CA LEU A 88 -10.13 -10.88 18.13
C LEU A 88 -9.91 -12.33 18.53
N SER A 89 -9.01 -13.03 17.83
CA SER A 89 -8.70 -14.44 18.10
C SER A 89 -8.01 -14.68 19.44
N SER A 90 -7.35 -13.66 19.99
CA SER A 90 -6.73 -13.68 21.32
C SER A 90 -7.67 -13.33 22.45
N GLY A 91 -8.93 -13.01 22.15
CA GLY A 91 -9.94 -12.62 23.17
C GLY A 91 -9.78 -11.19 23.65
N ALA A 92 -9.21 -10.30 22.82
CA ALA A 92 -9.09 -8.87 23.13
C ALA A 92 -10.47 -8.20 23.26
N SER A 93 -10.54 -7.08 23.99
CA SER A 93 -11.74 -6.26 24.05
C SER A 93 -12.09 -5.67 22.68
N GLU A 94 -13.34 -5.26 22.49
CA GLU A 94 -13.75 -4.58 21.25
C GLU A 94 -12.91 -3.33 20.98
N GLU A 95 -12.61 -2.55 22.02
CA GLU A 95 -11.74 -1.38 21.95
C GLU A 95 -10.33 -1.74 21.46
N ASP A 96 -9.72 -2.80 22.01
CA ASP A 96 -8.39 -3.26 21.59
C ASP A 96 -8.40 -3.84 20.18
N VAL A 97 -9.50 -4.48 19.75
CA VAL A 97 -9.65 -4.95 18.36
C VAL A 97 -9.68 -3.78 17.38
N GLU A 98 -10.45 -2.73 17.69
CA GLU A 98 -10.50 -1.53 16.82
C GLU A 98 -9.15 -0.78 16.84
N ALA A 99 -8.48 -0.70 17.97
CA ALA A 99 -7.13 -0.13 18.05
C ALA A 99 -6.11 -0.96 17.23
N ALA A 100 -6.19 -2.30 17.26
CA ALA A 100 -5.35 -3.17 16.45
C ALA A 100 -5.63 -3.02 14.94
N LYS A 101 -6.88 -2.84 14.54
CA LYS A 101 -7.25 -2.55 13.14
C LYS A 101 -6.60 -1.25 12.66
N LEU A 102 -6.69 -0.19 13.46
CA LEU A 102 -6.06 1.10 13.14
C LEU A 102 -4.53 0.98 13.06
N PHE A 103 -3.90 0.22 13.97
CA PHE A 103 -2.48 -0.12 13.87
C PHE A 103 -2.16 -0.80 12.53
N GLY A 104 -2.91 -1.82 12.16
CA GLY A 104 -2.74 -2.52 10.88
C GLY A 104 -2.89 -1.58 9.69
N GLN A 105 -3.90 -0.73 9.69
CA GLN A 105 -4.12 0.26 8.62
C GLN A 105 -2.92 1.22 8.49
N ASN A 106 -2.45 1.81 9.59
CA ASN A 106 -1.31 2.73 9.59
C ASN A 106 -0.01 2.05 9.14
N LEU A 107 0.21 0.81 9.56
CA LEU A 107 1.34 -0.02 9.13
C LEU A 107 1.28 -0.29 7.62
N GLY A 108 0.10 -0.63 7.08
CA GLY A 108 -0.10 -0.88 5.66
C GLY A 108 0.09 0.36 4.79
N ILE A 109 -0.35 1.53 5.27
CA ILE A 109 -0.10 2.82 4.59
C ILE A 109 1.41 3.14 4.62
N THR A 110 2.07 2.98 5.76
CA THR A 110 3.53 3.14 5.89
C THR A 110 4.27 2.24 4.90
N PHE A 111 3.84 0.97 4.81
CA PHE A 111 4.40 -0.01 3.88
C PHE A 111 4.27 0.46 2.42
N GLN A 112 3.09 0.93 2.02
CA GLN A 112 2.86 1.35 0.63
C GLN A 112 3.62 2.63 0.28
N ILE A 113 3.62 3.64 1.16
CA ILE A 113 4.39 4.88 0.91
C ILE A 113 5.89 4.56 0.77
N ARG A 114 6.41 3.61 1.56
CA ARG A 114 7.80 3.16 1.42
C ARG A 114 8.07 2.51 0.08
N ASP A 115 7.17 1.65 -0.40
CA ASP A 115 7.27 1.05 -1.75
C ASP A 115 7.29 2.11 -2.84
N ASP A 116 6.39 3.09 -2.76
CA ASP A 116 6.28 4.16 -3.73
C ASP A 116 7.54 5.04 -3.77
N ILE A 117 8.19 5.25 -2.61
CA ILE A 117 9.48 5.97 -2.53
C ILE A 117 10.59 5.17 -3.22
N PHE A 118 10.61 3.84 -3.11
CA PHE A 118 11.62 3.02 -3.76
C PHE A 118 11.63 3.16 -5.28
N ASP A 119 10.49 3.43 -5.91
CA ASP A 119 10.40 3.59 -7.37
C ASP A 119 11.20 4.79 -7.91
N TYR A 120 11.65 5.70 -7.04
CA TYR A 120 12.46 6.86 -7.39
C TYR A 120 13.97 6.63 -7.30
N TYR A 121 14.42 5.54 -6.68
CA TYR A 121 15.83 5.22 -6.53
C TYR A 121 16.25 4.14 -7.50
N ASP A 122 17.38 4.38 -8.18
CA ASP A 122 17.98 3.38 -9.07
C ASP A 122 18.54 2.24 -8.21
N SER A 123 17.90 1.10 -8.29
CA SER A 123 18.40 -0.12 -7.65
C SER A 123 19.07 -0.98 -8.72
N SER A 124 20.33 -0.65 -9.03
CA SER A 124 21.21 -1.47 -9.89
C SER A 124 21.28 -2.93 -9.42
N GLU A 125 21.01 -3.20 -8.15
CA GLU A 125 20.91 -4.53 -7.57
C GLU A 125 19.57 -5.24 -7.83
N ILE A 126 18.47 -4.50 -8.11
CA ILE A 126 17.13 -5.10 -8.31
C ILE A 126 16.76 -5.16 -9.80
N GLY A 127 17.47 -4.42 -10.67
CA GLY A 127 17.25 -4.44 -12.13
C GLY A 127 15.91 -3.83 -12.56
N LYS A 128 15.26 -3.03 -11.71
CA LYS A 128 14.05 -2.26 -12.08
C LYS A 128 14.44 -0.85 -12.47
N PRO A 129 13.99 -0.35 -13.61
CA PRO A 129 14.14 1.07 -13.97
C PRO A 129 13.34 1.94 -12.98
N THR A 130 13.82 3.15 -12.69
CA THR A 130 13.10 4.16 -11.91
C THR A 130 11.83 4.60 -12.66
N GLY A 131 10.76 4.93 -11.91
CA GLY A 131 9.51 5.38 -12.50
C GLY A 131 8.65 4.28 -13.10
N ASN A 132 8.79 3.05 -12.64
CA ASN A 132 8.00 1.91 -13.11
C ASN A 132 6.50 2.10 -12.84
N ASP A 133 6.11 2.68 -11.70
CA ASP A 133 4.72 3.02 -11.41
C ASP A 133 4.14 4.01 -12.42
N MET A 134 4.94 5.01 -12.82
CA MET A 134 4.55 5.96 -13.87
C MET A 134 4.41 5.27 -15.22
N ALA A 135 5.28 4.33 -15.57
CA ALA A 135 5.16 3.53 -16.79
C ALA A 135 3.87 2.68 -16.81
N GLU A 136 3.40 2.24 -15.64
CA GLU A 136 2.13 1.53 -15.46
C GLU A 136 0.90 2.45 -15.39
N GLY A 137 1.09 3.76 -15.47
CA GLY A 137 0.01 4.74 -15.43
C GLY A 137 -0.44 5.15 -14.02
N LYS A 138 0.41 4.92 -13.03
CA LYS A 138 0.15 5.26 -11.62
C LYS A 138 0.87 6.54 -11.23
N LEU A 139 0.18 7.41 -10.51
CA LEU A 139 0.78 8.53 -9.81
C LEU A 139 0.80 8.22 -8.31
N THR A 140 1.99 8.24 -7.73
CA THR A 140 2.21 7.98 -6.31
C THR A 140 2.45 9.27 -5.52
N LEU A 141 2.45 9.20 -4.19
CA LEU A 141 2.46 10.36 -3.32
C LEU A 141 3.55 11.40 -3.65
N PRO A 142 4.83 11.01 -3.93
CA PRO A 142 5.87 11.98 -4.26
C PRO A 142 5.51 12.86 -5.45
N VAL A 143 5.12 12.27 -6.58
CA VAL A 143 4.80 13.03 -7.80
C VAL A 143 3.51 13.83 -7.67
N ILE A 144 2.49 13.30 -6.96
CA ILE A 144 1.25 14.02 -6.68
C ILE A 144 1.55 15.32 -5.94
N TYR A 145 2.38 15.26 -4.89
CA TYR A 145 2.80 16.45 -4.16
C TYR A 145 3.56 17.44 -5.05
N ALA A 146 4.56 16.96 -5.80
CA ALA A 146 5.39 17.81 -6.63
C ALA A 146 4.59 18.58 -7.70
N VAL A 147 3.67 17.92 -8.40
CA VAL A 147 2.88 18.57 -9.46
C VAL A 147 1.77 19.47 -8.92
N ASN A 148 1.25 19.21 -7.72
CA ASN A 148 0.22 20.05 -7.11
C ASN A 148 0.81 21.31 -6.44
N ASN A 149 2.07 21.26 -5.99
CA ASN A 149 2.71 22.36 -5.24
C ASN A 149 3.83 23.06 -6.02
N GLY A 150 4.34 22.47 -7.08
CA GLY A 150 5.49 22.99 -7.83
C GLY A 150 5.18 24.11 -8.82
N GLY A 151 3.91 24.32 -9.19
CA GLY A 151 3.45 25.41 -10.04
C GLY A 151 3.85 25.30 -11.52
N ASP A 152 4.27 24.14 -12.00
CA ASP A 152 4.69 23.88 -13.38
C ASP A 152 3.59 23.12 -14.15
N GLU A 153 2.88 23.84 -15.03
CA GLU A 153 1.79 23.26 -15.81
C GLU A 153 2.27 22.18 -16.80
N ALA A 154 3.47 22.32 -17.34
CA ALA A 154 4.02 21.32 -18.26
C ALA A 154 4.28 20.00 -17.52
N MET A 155 4.74 20.02 -16.27
CA MET A 155 4.90 18.83 -15.45
C MET A 155 3.56 18.22 -15.05
N ARG A 156 2.55 19.07 -14.79
CA ARG A 156 1.19 18.61 -14.57
C ARG A 156 0.60 17.90 -15.79
N GLU A 157 0.83 18.43 -16.99
CA GLU A 157 0.43 17.77 -18.23
C GLU A 157 1.14 16.41 -18.41
N LEU A 158 2.43 16.31 -18.07
CA LEU A 158 3.13 15.01 -18.09
C LEU A 158 2.52 14.02 -17.11
N ALA A 159 2.16 14.44 -15.91
CA ALA A 159 1.46 13.58 -14.95
C ALA A 159 0.10 13.09 -15.49
N LEU A 160 -0.64 13.94 -16.21
CA LEU A 160 -1.87 13.52 -16.89
C LEU A 160 -1.62 12.50 -18.03
N LYS A 161 -0.48 12.63 -18.77
CA LYS A 161 -0.06 11.61 -19.74
C LYS A 161 0.28 10.28 -19.07
N VAL A 162 0.88 10.30 -17.87
CA VAL A 162 1.08 9.09 -17.06
C VAL A 162 -0.26 8.41 -16.84
N LYS A 163 -1.25 9.11 -16.29
CA LYS A 163 -2.60 8.55 -16.07
C LYS A 163 -3.25 8.02 -17.35
N ALA A 164 -3.04 8.69 -18.48
CA ALA A 164 -3.54 8.26 -19.77
C ALA A 164 -2.71 7.12 -20.40
N ARG A 165 -1.62 6.70 -19.79
CA ARG A 165 -0.66 5.70 -20.32
C ARG A 165 -0.10 6.06 -21.70
N THR A 166 0.13 7.36 -21.93
CA THR A 166 0.68 7.90 -23.18
C THR A 166 2.04 8.58 -22.99
N VAL A 167 2.60 8.48 -21.79
CA VAL A 167 3.89 9.04 -21.41
C VAL A 167 5.03 8.22 -22.00
N SER A 168 6.11 8.89 -22.48
CA SER A 168 7.34 8.24 -22.92
C SER A 168 8.35 8.08 -21.77
N GLY A 169 9.37 7.21 -21.97
CA GLY A 169 10.43 7.03 -20.97
C GLY A 169 11.18 8.32 -20.64
N ASP A 170 11.47 9.14 -21.65
CA ASP A 170 12.14 10.45 -21.46
C ASP A 170 11.27 11.44 -20.65
N GLU A 171 9.96 11.40 -20.85
CA GLU A 171 9.01 12.21 -20.10
C GLU A 171 8.89 11.71 -18.64
N ILE A 172 8.93 10.40 -18.40
CA ILE A 172 9.00 9.81 -17.06
C ILE A 172 10.28 10.28 -16.35
N ALA A 173 11.43 10.19 -16.99
CA ALA A 173 12.70 10.64 -16.42
C ALA A 173 12.66 12.13 -16.01
N LYS A 174 12.04 12.99 -16.82
CA LYS A 174 11.82 14.41 -16.48
C LYS A 174 10.93 14.58 -15.27
N LEU A 175 9.84 13.81 -15.18
CA LEU A 175 8.90 13.91 -14.08
C LEU A 175 9.51 13.37 -12.78
N VAL A 176 10.32 12.31 -12.82
CA VAL A 176 11.11 11.81 -11.70
C VAL A 176 12.06 12.87 -11.19
N ALA A 177 12.87 13.49 -12.07
CA ALA A 177 13.81 14.54 -11.69
C ALA A 177 13.10 15.75 -11.07
N TYR A 178 11.99 16.18 -11.66
CA TYR A 178 11.15 17.25 -11.12
C TYR A 178 10.60 16.92 -9.74
N THR A 179 10.12 15.70 -9.54
CA THR A 179 9.59 15.21 -8.25
C THR A 179 10.65 15.32 -7.16
N MET A 180 11.87 14.88 -7.45
CA MET A 180 13.00 15.00 -6.53
C MET A 180 13.34 16.45 -6.23
N GLU A 181 13.45 17.31 -7.26
CA GLU A 181 13.77 18.74 -7.11
C GLU A 181 12.73 19.48 -6.24
N LYS A 182 11.46 19.14 -6.38
CA LYS A 182 10.35 19.81 -5.65
C LYS A 182 10.07 19.24 -4.27
N GLY A 183 10.92 18.36 -3.76
CA GLY A 183 10.78 17.83 -2.41
C GLY A 183 9.64 16.81 -2.27
N GLY A 184 9.26 16.14 -3.37
CA GLY A 184 8.22 15.13 -3.36
C GLY A 184 8.57 13.90 -2.51
N ILE A 185 9.84 13.50 -2.53
CA ILE A 185 10.34 12.39 -1.72
C ILE A 185 10.31 12.76 -0.23
N GLU A 186 10.83 13.91 0.14
CA GLU A 186 10.86 14.40 1.52
C GLU A 186 9.44 14.57 2.09
N TYR A 187 8.50 14.98 1.24
CA TYR A 187 7.08 15.01 1.63
C TYR A 187 6.56 13.62 1.93
N ALA A 188 6.77 12.66 1.04
CA ALA A 188 6.30 11.29 1.22
C ALA A 188 6.95 10.63 2.43
N GLU A 189 8.26 10.84 2.68
CA GLU A 189 8.94 10.37 3.87
C GLU A 189 8.33 10.94 5.15
N ARG A 190 8.05 12.24 5.20
CA ARG A 190 7.38 12.86 6.35
C ARG A 190 6.01 12.24 6.62
N ARG A 191 5.19 12.07 5.58
CA ARG A 191 3.88 11.42 5.69
C ARG A 191 3.99 9.96 6.17
N MET A 192 4.96 9.22 5.64
CA MET A 192 5.27 7.85 6.10
C MET A 192 5.59 7.81 7.59
N TRP A 193 6.42 8.74 8.09
CA TRP A 193 6.76 8.82 9.50
C TRP A 193 5.59 9.22 10.40
N GLU A 194 4.64 10.02 9.92
CA GLU A 194 3.41 10.34 10.64
C GLU A 194 2.56 9.07 10.87
N PHE A 195 2.32 8.26 9.84
CA PHE A 195 1.61 6.98 9.98
C PHE A 195 2.38 5.96 10.83
N HIS A 196 3.69 5.93 10.73
CA HIS A 196 4.53 5.12 11.60
C HIS A 196 4.36 5.51 13.09
N ALA A 197 4.37 6.79 13.39
CA ALA A 197 4.19 7.27 14.76
C ALA A 197 2.82 6.90 15.34
N GLU A 198 1.76 6.91 14.51
CA GLU A 198 0.44 6.44 14.93
C GLU A 198 0.45 4.92 15.22
N ALA A 199 1.11 4.12 14.35
CA ALA A 199 1.28 2.69 14.60
C ALA A 199 2.12 2.43 15.86
N GLN A 200 3.18 3.21 16.11
CA GLN A 200 4.00 3.11 17.32
C GLN A 200 3.18 3.37 18.58
N ARG A 201 2.28 4.34 18.55
CA ARG A 201 1.42 4.67 19.69
C ARG A 201 0.59 3.46 20.14
N PHE A 202 0.01 2.71 19.22
CA PHE A 202 -0.69 1.47 19.54
C PHE A 202 0.20 0.48 20.30
N ILE A 203 1.43 0.26 19.82
CA ILE A 203 2.38 -0.66 20.48
C ILE A 203 2.66 -0.21 21.92
N ASP A 204 2.77 1.10 22.13
CA ASP A 204 3.10 1.65 23.46
C ASP A 204 1.91 1.61 24.44
N GLU A 205 0.71 1.87 23.97
CA GLU A 205 -0.49 2.02 24.81
C GLU A 205 -1.25 0.71 25.01
N HIS A 206 -1.35 -0.15 24.00
CA HIS A 206 -2.20 -1.34 24.02
C HIS A 206 -1.43 -2.65 24.20
N VAL A 207 -0.15 -2.73 23.83
CA VAL A 207 0.61 -3.99 23.90
C VAL A 207 1.32 -4.13 25.23
N LYS A 208 0.80 -5.00 26.10
CA LYS A 208 1.31 -5.21 27.47
C LYS A 208 2.37 -6.31 27.58
N GLN A 209 2.33 -7.31 26.67
CA GLN A 209 3.24 -8.44 26.72
C GLN A 209 4.58 -8.06 26.06
N PRO A 210 5.72 -8.14 26.80
CA PRO A 210 7.02 -7.67 26.27
C PRO A 210 7.44 -8.36 24.97
N GLU A 211 7.24 -9.65 24.87
CA GLU A 211 7.58 -10.45 23.67
C GLU A 211 6.77 -10.03 22.44
N VAL A 212 5.48 -9.76 22.63
CA VAL A 212 4.61 -9.27 21.55
C VAL A 212 5.00 -7.84 21.17
N LYS A 213 5.29 -7.00 22.17
CA LYS A 213 5.77 -5.62 21.94
C LYS A 213 7.06 -5.61 21.12
N GLU A 214 8.03 -6.44 21.48
CA GLU A 214 9.30 -6.56 20.75
C GLU A 214 9.08 -7.04 19.31
N ALA A 215 8.22 -8.05 19.10
CA ALA A 215 7.92 -8.59 17.77
C ALA A 215 7.23 -7.54 16.87
N LEU A 216 6.22 -6.84 17.39
CA LEU A 216 5.52 -5.78 16.63
C LEU A 216 6.43 -4.59 16.33
N GLN A 217 7.28 -4.20 17.29
CA GLN A 217 8.27 -3.15 17.09
C GLN A 217 9.27 -3.53 16.00
N ALA A 218 9.80 -4.75 16.06
CA ALA A 218 10.74 -5.25 15.04
C ALA A 218 10.09 -5.26 13.66
N TYR A 219 8.81 -5.62 13.57
CA TYR A 219 8.08 -5.62 12.31
C TYR A 219 7.82 -4.21 11.78
N LEU A 220 7.37 -3.29 12.64
CA LEU A 220 7.16 -1.89 12.29
C LEU A 220 8.46 -1.23 11.79
N ASP A 221 9.58 -1.46 12.49
CA ASP A 221 10.91 -1.01 12.10
C ASP A 221 11.36 -1.60 10.76
N PHE A 222 11.10 -2.90 10.56
CA PHE A 222 11.45 -3.58 9.31
C PHE A 222 10.78 -2.94 8.10
N VAL A 223 9.50 -2.57 8.21
CA VAL A 223 8.75 -1.95 7.11
C VAL A 223 9.42 -0.68 6.59
N ILE A 224 10.01 0.13 7.48
CA ILE A 224 10.71 1.36 7.09
C ILE A 224 12.15 1.08 6.65
N LYS A 225 12.86 0.21 7.39
CA LYS A 225 14.30 -0.03 7.20
C LYS A 225 14.60 -0.95 6.02
N ARG A 226 13.60 -1.66 5.48
CA ARG A 226 13.78 -2.51 4.31
C ARG A 226 14.31 -1.71 3.13
N THR A 227 15.19 -2.34 2.38
CA THR A 227 15.82 -1.77 1.17
C THR A 227 15.25 -2.37 -0.12
N LYS A 228 14.35 -3.36 0.04
CA LYS A 228 13.68 -4.09 -1.06
C LYS A 228 12.25 -4.42 -0.65
#